data_fccf4bd793fd1a689cf53097f6628bd4
#
_entry.id   fccf4bd793fd1a689cf53097f6628bd4
#
_cell.length_a   1.000
_cell.length_b   1.000
_cell.length_c   1.000
_cell.angle_alpha   90.00
_cell.angle_beta   90.00
_cell.angle_gamma   90.00
#
_symmetry.space_group_name_H-M   'P 1'
#
loop_
_entity.id
_entity.type
_entity.pdbx_description
1 polymer ?
#
loop_
_entity_poly.entity_id
_entity_poly.type
_entity_poly.pdbx_seq_one_letter_code
_entity_poly.pdbx_strand_id
1 'polypeptide(L)'
;MKQREENGYMIVDGSCVMWLKNGKGRVDTDQIRIDVPVKENAADISFGSRFGKRLPFGLSFNTFSLKINIKETQTFDIQNKIQPAYKGEHGGRFLYSFTDLKKGKNKNNKIIIQNGVSTYLRQNINNTLCLTVRDTNPYDFPEGQERLKKAKKRAAGLKDRDIILMYEKNCAKYEESASVLYEKLIDAGYDNVYFVVDKSIPAVRDIDEKYRKNLIDKHSDKHLEYFFACNKFIATETIDHALQLRIANKDVLDKINGKGLMYVFLQHGVMYMVSLGSTMRAGFRKKEGYRLHKTVVSSEEEARHFIELGGMKHDDLYVTGLAKFDKAVRNEGADKIIIMPTWRRWETNQAKSELHETGYYKMIETMYNGVPERLRDKVVILPHPLITERFSGEEGFGKHVVVTDQYDPLLRDCALLITDYSSIAYDAYYRGANVIFYWKDKDECMEHYGEGTRLMLNQDNVFGPVCMNETDICKAVDEYYAKPQREKDIARYRKIVEFHDGRNSERIIQCLIKDGLLSKK
;
A
#
# COMPACT_ATOMS: atom_id res chain seq x y z
N MET A 1 -1.38 28.94 3.71
CA MET A 1 -1.41 28.66 5.16
C MET A 1 -0.01 28.94 5.70
N LYS A 2 0.12 29.80 6.68
CA LYS A 2 1.35 29.91 7.45
C LYS A 2 1.24 28.93 8.61
N GLN A 3 2.29 28.17 8.83
CA GLN A 3 2.40 27.27 9.96
C GLN A 3 3.38 27.93 10.94
N ARG A 4 3.04 27.99 12.20
CA ARG A 4 3.91 28.45 13.28
C ARG A 4 3.66 27.61 14.54
N GLU A 5 4.68 27.54 15.36
CA GLU A 5 4.55 26.99 16.70
C GLU A 5 4.27 28.12 17.69
N GLU A 6 3.29 27.93 18.54
CA GLU A 6 2.92 28.89 19.58
C GLU A 6 2.40 28.12 20.79
N ASN A 7 3.07 28.25 21.92
CA ASN A 7 2.71 27.60 23.20
C ASN A 7 2.57 26.05 23.12
N GLY A 8 3.45 25.39 22.39
CA GLY A 8 3.40 23.92 22.21
C GLY A 8 2.34 23.45 21.21
N TYR A 9 1.68 24.38 20.54
CA TYR A 9 0.71 24.10 19.48
C TYR A 9 1.28 24.45 18.11
N MET A 10 1.00 23.61 17.15
CA MET A 10 1.17 23.97 15.75
C MET A 10 -0.08 24.72 15.30
N ILE A 11 0.09 25.98 14.94
CA ILE A 11 -0.98 26.81 14.40
C ILE A 11 -0.81 26.90 12.89
N VAL A 12 -1.86 26.54 12.18
CA VAL A 12 -1.93 26.69 10.73
C VAL A 12 -2.93 27.81 10.44
N ASP A 13 -2.39 28.98 10.11
CA ASP A 13 -3.24 30.12 9.73
C ASP A 13 -3.77 29.92 8.31
N GLY A 14 -5.06 29.99 8.14
CA GLY A 14 -5.72 29.91 6.85
C GLY A 14 -7.22 29.74 7.01
N SER A 15 -7.99 30.23 6.07
CA SER A 15 -9.43 29.92 6.04
C SER A 15 -9.67 28.61 5.34
N CYS A 16 -10.43 27.77 5.97
CA CYS A 16 -10.89 26.50 5.44
C CYS A 16 -12.41 26.49 5.48
N VAL A 17 -13.03 26.16 4.37
CA VAL A 17 -14.48 25.95 4.32
C VAL A 17 -14.75 24.48 4.39
N MET A 18 -15.36 24.04 5.49
CA MET A 18 -15.78 22.66 5.67
C MET A 18 -17.29 22.56 5.51
N TRP A 19 -17.73 21.56 4.75
CA TRP A 19 -19.14 21.20 4.69
C TRP A 19 -19.44 20.15 5.77
N LEU A 20 -20.53 20.35 6.47
CA LEU A 20 -20.98 19.36 7.45
C LEU A 20 -21.29 18.02 6.74
N LYS A 21 -21.07 16.93 7.45
CA LYS A 21 -21.20 15.54 6.96
C LYS A 21 -22.56 15.23 6.28
N ASN A 22 -23.59 15.98 6.62
CA ASN A 22 -24.94 15.85 6.05
C ASN A 22 -25.22 16.79 4.87
N GLY A 23 -24.23 17.52 4.39
CA GLY A 23 -24.41 18.50 3.31
C GLY A 23 -25.23 19.76 3.67
N LYS A 24 -25.66 19.88 4.92
CA LYS A 24 -26.55 20.98 5.40
C LYS A 24 -25.76 21.96 6.27
N GLY A 25 -24.81 22.64 5.69
CA GLY A 25 -24.10 23.69 6.39
C GLY A 25 -22.68 23.85 5.98
N ARG A 26 -22.12 25.00 6.24
CA ARG A 26 -20.76 25.40 5.90
C ARG A 26 -20.11 25.95 7.15
N VAL A 27 -18.90 25.45 7.46
CA VAL A 27 -18.06 25.97 8.53
C VAL A 27 -16.88 26.67 7.92
N ASP A 28 -16.72 27.96 8.20
CA ASP A 28 -15.50 28.69 7.90
C ASP A 28 -14.59 28.61 9.13
N THR A 29 -13.41 28.01 8.96
CA THR A 29 -12.38 27.98 9.99
C THR A 29 -11.19 28.80 9.53
N ASP A 30 -10.70 29.65 10.38
CA ASP A 30 -9.51 30.48 10.14
C ASP A 30 -8.25 29.92 10.79
N GLN A 31 -8.39 28.90 11.64
CA GLN A 31 -7.27 28.23 12.29
C GLN A 31 -7.45 26.72 12.41
N ILE A 32 -6.38 26.01 12.12
CA ILE A 32 -6.22 24.61 12.48
C ILE A 32 -5.14 24.55 13.55
N ARG A 33 -5.48 24.10 14.74
CA ARG A 33 -4.54 23.85 15.82
C ARG A 33 -4.18 22.40 15.87
N ILE A 34 -2.88 22.14 15.95
CA ILE A 34 -2.33 20.82 16.14
C ILE A 34 -1.54 20.87 17.42
N ASP A 35 -2.01 20.16 18.41
CA ASP A 35 -1.29 19.99 19.66
C ASP A 35 -0.21 18.93 19.45
N VAL A 36 1.06 19.33 19.63
CA VAL A 36 2.19 18.43 19.53
C VAL A 36 2.74 18.24 20.94
N PRO A 37 2.37 17.17 21.64
CA PRO A 37 2.81 16.95 23.00
C PRO A 37 4.32 16.76 23.07
N VAL A 38 4.94 17.46 23.99
CA VAL A 38 6.40 17.46 24.20
C VAL A 38 6.90 16.13 24.78
N LYS A 39 6.04 15.24 25.24
CA LYS A 39 6.44 14.02 26.02
C LYS A 39 5.83 12.70 25.57
N GLU A 40 4.82 12.66 24.70
CA GLU A 40 4.18 11.42 24.26
C GLU A 40 3.99 11.41 22.75
N ASN A 41 4.02 10.23 22.15
CA ASN A 41 3.89 10.04 20.70
C ASN A 41 2.45 10.25 20.20
N ALA A 42 1.82 11.34 20.63
CA ALA A 42 0.45 11.69 20.23
C ALA A 42 0.32 13.18 19.91
N ALA A 43 -0.46 13.52 18.91
CA ALA A 43 -0.83 14.90 18.58
C ALA A 43 -2.36 15.06 18.64
N ASP A 44 -2.81 16.10 19.30
CA ASP A 44 -4.22 16.52 19.27
C ASP A 44 -4.40 17.58 18.18
N ILE A 45 -5.34 17.34 17.27
CA ILE A 45 -5.69 18.29 16.21
C ILE A 45 -7.00 18.93 16.59
N SER A 46 -6.99 20.23 16.70
CA SER A 46 -8.23 20.98 16.90
C SER A 46 -8.46 21.98 15.78
N PHE A 47 -9.70 22.06 15.34
CA PHE A 47 -10.16 23.02 14.37
C PHE A 47 -10.97 24.08 15.11
N GLY A 48 -10.54 25.34 15.07
CA GLY A 48 -11.20 26.43 15.76
C GLY A 48 -11.42 27.65 14.88
N SER A 49 -12.51 28.35 15.11
CA SER A 49 -12.73 29.68 14.56
C SER A 49 -12.33 30.74 15.59
N ARG A 50 -11.50 31.72 15.18
CA ARG A 50 -11.06 32.83 16.04
C ARG A 50 -12.23 33.71 16.51
N PHE A 51 -13.36 33.69 15.81
CA PHE A 51 -14.44 34.61 15.99
C PHE A 51 -15.82 33.97 16.17
N GLY A 52 -15.93 32.72 16.51
CA GLY A 52 -17.23 32.09 16.76
C GLY A 52 -18.30 32.47 15.74
N LYS A 53 -17.98 32.46 14.45
CA LYS A 53 -18.94 32.86 13.42
C LYS A 53 -20.15 31.97 13.49
N ARG A 54 -21.30 32.57 13.73
CA ARG A 54 -22.59 31.88 13.64
C ARG A 54 -22.79 31.39 12.22
N LEU A 55 -22.97 30.10 12.09
CA LEU A 55 -23.46 29.52 10.85
C LEU A 55 -24.86 30.05 10.54
N PRO A 56 -25.25 30.12 9.25
CA PRO A 56 -26.57 30.63 8.85
C PRO A 56 -27.76 29.93 9.51
N PHE A 57 -27.55 28.88 10.29
CA PHE A 57 -28.55 28.08 10.97
C PHE A 57 -28.42 28.05 12.50
N GLY A 58 -27.69 28.99 13.08
CA GLY A 58 -27.63 29.12 14.56
C GLY A 58 -26.69 28.13 15.26
N LEU A 59 -25.96 27.32 14.55
CA LEU A 59 -24.93 26.41 15.11
C LEU A 59 -23.62 27.16 15.26
N SER A 60 -23.08 27.23 16.48
CA SER A 60 -21.73 27.71 16.73
C SER A 60 -20.79 26.53 16.81
N PHE A 61 -19.74 26.53 15.97
CA PHE A 61 -18.67 25.57 16.02
C PHE A 61 -17.47 26.19 16.74
N ASN A 62 -17.10 25.66 17.89
CA ASN A 62 -15.99 26.21 18.64
C ASN A 62 -14.69 25.43 18.45
N THR A 63 -14.70 24.10 18.44
CA THR A 63 -13.47 23.31 18.28
C THR A 63 -13.78 21.85 17.98
N PHE A 64 -13.02 21.23 17.08
CA PHE A 64 -12.90 19.77 16.95
C PHE A 64 -11.50 19.36 17.39
N SER A 65 -11.37 18.37 18.23
CA SER A 65 -10.08 17.76 18.54
C SER A 65 -10.04 16.31 18.11
N LEU A 66 -8.94 15.91 17.51
CA LEU A 66 -8.66 14.54 17.12
C LEU A 66 -7.31 14.16 17.74
N LYS A 67 -7.28 13.14 18.58
CA LYS A 67 -6.06 12.62 19.17
C LYS A 67 -5.39 11.60 18.25
N ILE A 68 -4.12 11.81 17.94
CA ILE A 68 -3.37 11.03 16.96
C ILE A 68 -2.16 10.42 17.62
N ASN A 69 -1.96 9.12 17.44
CA ASN A 69 -0.73 8.46 17.84
C ASN A 69 0.33 8.61 16.74
N ILE A 70 1.48 9.17 17.08
CA ILE A 70 2.52 9.58 16.14
C ILE A 70 3.50 8.44 15.79
N LYS A 71 3.46 7.28 16.46
CA LYS A 71 4.39 6.16 16.20
C LYS A 71 4.28 5.56 14.79
N GLU A 72 3.22 5.84 14.06
CA GLU A 72 2.96 5.32 12.73
C GLU A 72 2.70 6.44 11.75
N THR A 73 3.11 6.25 10.49
CA THR A 73 2.71 7.15 9.42
C THR A 73 1.21 7.15 9.30
N GLN A 74 0.56 8.21 9.74
CA GLN A 74 -0.88 8.32 9.72
C GLN A 74 -1.30 9.42 8.76
N THR A 75 -2.32 9.13 7.96
CA THR A 75 -2.99 10.10 7.11
C THR A 75 -4.41 10.22 7.60
N PHE A 76 -4.77 11.41 8.03
CA PHE A 76 -6.11 11.72 8.46
C PHE A 76 -6.84 12.43 7.34
N ASP A 77 -7.87 11.78 6.82
CA ASP A 77 -8.86 12.44 6.01
C ASP A 77 -9.75 13.27 6.95
N ILE A 78 -9.69 14.56 6.76
CA ILE A 78 -10.71 15.42 7.35
C ILE A 78 -11.99 15.09 6.58
N GLN A 79 -12.86 14.29 7.19
CA GLN A 79 -14.02 13.62 6.56
C GLN A 79 -15.09 14.57 6.01
N ASN A 80 -14.78 15.82 5.79
CA ASN A 80 -15.69 16.79 5.21
C ASN A 80 -15.14 17.23 3.86
N LYS A 81 -15.99 17.29 2.85
CA LYS A 81 -15.60 17.90 1.56
C LYS A 81 -15.18 19.32 1.83
N ILE A 82 -13.89 19.58 1.78
CA ILE A 82 -13.38 20.93 1.84
C ILE A 82 -13.53 21.51 0.45
N GLN A 83 -14.34 22.52 0.29
CA GLN A 83 -14.42 23.24 -0.98
C GLN A 83 -13.26 24.22 -1.12
N PRO A 84 -12.81 24.49 -2.36
CA PRO A 84 -11.79 25.50 -2.59
C PRO A 84 -12.28 26.82 -2.04
N ALA A 85 -11.70 27.23 -0.96
CA ALA A 85 -11.92 28.54 -0.42
C ALA A 85 -11.06 29.55 -1.15
N TYR A 86 -11.50 30.73 -1.14
CA TYR A 86 -10.98 31.94 -1.70
C TYR A 86 -9.46 32.05 -1.76
N LYS A 87 -8.97 32.57 -2.89
CA LYS A 87 -7.65 33.13 -3.00
C LYS A 87 -7.73 34.63 -2.67
N GLY A 88 -7.30 35.02 -1.49
CA GLY A 88 -7.26 36.42 -1.10
C GLY A 88 -6.38 36.65 0.11
N GLU A 89 -5.75 37.82 0.16
CA GLU A 89 -5.12 38.32 1.38
C GLU A 89 -6.21 38.95 2.25
N HIS A 90 -6.34 38.46 3.46
CA HIS A 90 -7.15 39.13 4.47
C HIS A 90 -6.27 39.32 5.71
N GLY A 91 -5.84 40.56 5.95
CA GLY A 91 -5.00 40.87 7.08
C GLY A 91 -3.65 40.17 7.13
N GLY A 92 -2.98 39.97 5.98
CA GLY A 92 -1.70 39.28 5.86
C GLY A 92 -1.79 37.74 5.96
N ARG A 93 -2.99 37.17 5.88
CA ARG A 93 -3.25 35.72 5.90
C ARG A 93 -3.52 35.23 4.49
N PHE A 94 -2.90 34.11 4.14
CA PHE A 94 -3.18 33.45 2.89
C PHE A 94 -4.37 32.51 3.05
N LEU A 95 -5.37 32.68 2.19
CA LEU A 95 -6.45 31.73 2.01
C LEU A 95 -6.03 30.69 0.98
N TYR A 96 -6.12 29.41 1.35
CA TYR A 96 -5.81 28.32 0.45
C TYR A 96 -7.03 27.87 -0.29
N SER A 97 -6.91 27.81 -1.61
CA SER A 97 -7.79 26.99 -2.40
C SER A 97 -7.21 25.58 -2.58
N PHE A 98 -8.04 24.57 -2.60
CA PHE A 98 -7.67 23.22 -3.01
C PHE A 98 -7.00 23.18 -4.40
N THR A 99 -7.37 24.12 -5.25
CA THR A 99 -6.78 24.31 -6.57
C THR A 99 -5.31 24.70 -6.49
N ASP A 100 -4.90 25.42 -5.45
CA ASP A 100 -3.51 25.83 -5.27
C ASP A 100 -2.65 24.68 -4.70
N LEU A 101 -3.22 23.80 -3.86
CA LEU A 101 -2.60 22.55 -3.45
C LEU A 101 -2.38 21.61 -4.65
N LYS A 102 -3.42 21.43 -5.49
CA LYS A 102 -3.33 20.66 -6.74
C LYS A 102 -2.28 21.18 -7.71
N LYS A 103 -2.16 22.48 -7.85
CA LYS A 103 -1.21 23.13 -8.77
C LYS A 103 0.20 23.25 -8.20
N GLY A 104 0.44 22.77 -6.98
CA GLY A 104 1.73 22.89 -6.32
C GLY A 104 2.22 24.33 -6.18
N LYS A 105 1.33 25.31 -6.26
CA LYS A 105 1.66 26.74 -6.15
C LYS A 105 1.95 27.17 -4.73
N ASN A 106 1.99 26.23 -3.81
CA ASN A 106 2.07 26.49 -2.40
C ASN A 106 3.51 26.67 -1.93
N LYS A 107 4.02 27.90 -2.03
CA LYS A 107 5.34 28.28 -1.52
C LYS A 107 5.43 28.22 0.02
N ASN A 108 4.34 28.00 0.72
CA ASN A 108 4.21 28.14 2.18
C ASN A 108 3.82 26.85 2.91
N ASN A 109 3.79 25.69 2.24
CA ASN A 109 3.64 24.42 2.96
C ASN A 109 4.92 24.13 3.74
N LYS A 110 5.06 24.76 4.89
CA LYS A 110 6.13 24.41 5.80
C LYS A 110 5.82 23.06 6.40
N ILE A 111 6.75 22.15 6.27
CA ILE A 111 6.81 20.96 7.09
C ILE A 111 7.25 21.40 8.46
N ILE A 112 6.53 21.02 9.49
CA ILE A 112 6.95 21.22 10.88
C ILE A 112 7.59 19.93 11.34
N ILE A 113 8.80 20.05 11.84
CA ILE A 113 9.60 18.93 12.34
C ILE A 113 9.78 19.13 13.83
N GLN A 114 9.33 18.12 14.60
CA GLN A 114 9.50 18.11 16.05
C GLN A 114 9.70 16.67 16.53
N ASN A 115 10.70 16.43 17.36
CA ASN A 115 10.99 15.12 17.95
C ASN A 115 11.09 13.96 16.92
N GLY A 116 11.68 14.22 15.74
CA GLY A 116 11.78 13.20 14.70
C GLY A 116 10.51 12.98 13.89
N VAL A 117 9.47 13.79 14.10
CA VAL A 117 8.19 13.71 13.41
C VAL A 117 7.98 14.90 12.50
N SER A 118 7.55 14.63 11.27
CA SER A 118 7.17 15.64 10.28
C SER A 118 5.66 15.74 10.17
N THR A 119 5.15 16.95 10.24
CA THR A 119 3.72 17.24 10.14
C THR A 119 3.47 18.30 9.07
N TYR A 120 2.55 18.01 8.14
CA TYR A 120 2.18 18.93 7.07
C TYR A 120 0.81 18.61 6.47
N LEU A 121 0.22 19.60 5.84
CA LEU A 121 -1.04 19.44 5.12
C LEU A 121 -0.79 19.08 3.65
N ARG A 122 -1.54 18.13 3.14
CA ARG A 122 -1.54 17.77 1.72
C ARG A 122 -2.94 17.43 1.22
N GLN A 123 -3.08 17.36 -0.08
CA GLN A 123 -4.28 16.82 -0.69
C GLN A 123 -4.16 15.30 -0.82
N ASN A 124 -5.22 14.59 -0.46
CA ASN A 124 -5.37 13.16 -0.66
C ASN A 124 -5.81 12.83 -2.10
N ILE A 125 -5.68 11.56 -2.47
CA ILE A 125 -6.15 11.00 -3.75
C ILE A 125 -7.65 11.25 -3.99
N ASN A 126 -8.44 11.33 -2.93
CA ASN A 126 -9.87 11.63 -2.98
C ASN A 126 -10.18 13.15 -3.02
N ASN A 127 -9.17 13.98 -3.26
CA ASN A 127 -9.28 15.45 -3.23
C ASN A 127 -9.71 16.02 -1.86
N THR A 128 -9.51 15.30 -0.78
CA THR A 128 -9.72 15.80 0.58
C THR A 128 -8.44 16.40 1.17
N LEU A 129 -8.56 17.30 2.11
CA LEU A 129 -7.41 17.83 2.84
C LEU A 129 -6.99 16.80 3.88
N CYS A 130 -5.71 16.42 3.84
CA CYS A 130 -5.13 15.51 4.81
C CYS A 130 -4.05 16.20 5.61
N LEU A 131 -4.09 16.03 6.91
CA LEU A 131 -2.93 16.22 7.74
C LEU A 131 -2.09 14.95 7.67
N THR A 132 -0.82 15.10 7.32
CA THR A 132 0.13 13.98 7.33
C THR A 132 1.04 14.14 8.52
N VAL A 133 1.10 13.11 9.34
CA VAL A 133 2.00 12.98 10.48
C VAL A 133 2.79 11.69 10.26
N ARG A 134 4.09 11.78 10.21
CA ARG A 134 4.99 10.64 9.98
C ARG A 134 6.39 10.90 10.48
N ASP A 135 7.20 9.87 10.58
CA ASP A 135 8.62 10.04 10.84
C ASP A 135 9.26 10.96 9.79
N THR A 136 10.24 11.72 10.22
CA THR A 136 11.03 12.58 9.31
C THR A 136 11.72 11.74 8.26
N ASN A 137 11.83 12.30 7.07
CA ASN A 137 12.72 11.77 6.03
C ASN A 137 13.75 12.85 5.62
N PRO A 138 14.83 12.47 4.91
CA PRO A 138 15.87 13.42 4.51
C PRO A 138 15.36 14.64 3.72
N TYR A 139 14.21 14.50 3.03
CA TYR A 139 13.67 15.57 2.19
C TYR A 139 12.79 16.57 2.94
N ASP A 140 12.56 16.37 4.22
CA ASP A 140 11.85 17.31 5.06
C ASP A 140 12.75 18.49 5.46
N PHE A 141 14.07 18.31 5.37
CA PHE A 141 15.07 19.29 5.71
C PHE A 141 15.53 20.13 4.50
N PRO A 142 16.01 21.37 4.71
CA PRO A 142 16.48 22.23 3.63
C PRO A 142 17.54 21.59 2.73
N GLU A 143 18.45 20.84 3.31
CA GLU A 143 19.54 20.14 2.61
C GLU A 143 18.98 19.08 1.64
N GLY A 144 17.99 18.32 2.07
CA GLY A 144 17.31 17.33 1.25
C GLY A 144 16.51 17.97 0.12
N GLN A 145 15.85 19.10 0.39
CA GLN A 145 15.15 19.88 -0.64
C GLN A 145 16.13 20.44 -1.69
N GLU A 146 17.30 20.92 -1.27
CA GLU A 146 18.33 21.38 -2.20
C GLU A 146 18.94 20.23 -3.00
N ARG A 147 19.10 19.03 -2.41
CA ARG A 147 19.51 17.82 -3.14
C ARG A 147 18.52 17.46 -4.25
N LEU A 148 17.21 17.49 -3.98
CA LEU A 148 16.17 17.25 -5.00
C LEU A 148 16.27 18.26 -6.14
N LYS A 149 16.45 19.54 -5.83
CA LYS A 149 16.61 20.60 -6.84
C LYS A 149 17.85 20.41 -7.70
N LYS A 150 19.00 20.06 -7.10
CA LYS A 150 20.24 19.76 -7.81
C LYS A 150 20.08 18.51 -8.70
N ALA A 151 19.45 17.44 -8.18
CA ALA A 151 19.20 16.23 -8.95
C ALA A 151 18.29 16.50 -10.16
N LYS A 152 17.23 17.28 -10.00
CA LYS A 152 16.37 17.70 -11.11
C LYS A 152 17.15 18.47 -12.19
N LYS A 153 18.09 19.35 -11.78
CA LYS A 153 18.95 20.07 -12.73
C LYS A 153 19.88 19.12 -13.47
N ARG A 154 20.54 18.19 -12.77
CA ARG A 154 21.43 17.19 -13.38
C ARG A 154 20.69 16.20 -14.29
N ALA A 155 19.47 15.85 -13.94
CA ALA A 155 18.61 14.99 -14.76
C ALA A 155 18.38 15.54 -16.19
N ALA A 156 18.50 16.85 -16.39
CA ALA A 156 18.40 17.45 -17.72
C ALA A 156 19.47 16.92 -18.70
N GLY A 157 20.65 16.56 -18.22
CA GLY A 157 21.72 15.95 -19.02
C GLY A 157 21.50 14.46 -19.34
N LEU A 158 20.46 13.84 -18.77
CA LEU A 158 20.14 12.44 -18.97
C LEU A 158 18.87 12.23 -19.81
N LYS A 159 18.27 13.29 -20.35
CA LYS A 159 16.98 13.25 -21.05
C LYS A 159 16.96 12.33 -22.27
N ASP A 160 18.10 12.19 -22.94
CA ASP A 160 18.24 11.38 -24.15
C ASP A 160 18.56 9.91 -23.82
N ARG A 161 18.74 9.58 -22.55
CA ARG A 161 18.94 8.21 -22.12
C ARG A 161 17.60 7.52 -21.95
N ASP A 162 17.48 6.35 -22.53
CA ASP A 162 16.32 5.48 -22.32
C ASP A 162 16.44 4.76 -20.98
N ILE A 163 15.94 5.38 -19.91
CA ILE A 163 16.01 4.86 -18.55
C ILE A 163 14.67 4.26 -18.15
N ILE A 164 14.68 3.01 -17.71
CA ILE A 164 13.55 2.32 -17.08
C ILE A 164 13.85 2.14 -15.59
N LEU A 165 12.99 2.68 -14.73
CA LEU A 165 13.12 2.54 -13.29
C LEU A 165 12.16 1.49 -12.75
N MET A 166 12.71 0.51 -12.04
CA MET A 166 11.96 -0.56 -11.38
C MET A 166 12.12 -0.50 -9.86
N TYR A 167 11.10 -0.90 -9.12
CA TYR A 167 11.12 -0.94 -7.66
C TYR A 167 9.94 -1.75 -7.08
N GLU A 168 10.07 -2.08 -5.80
CA GLU A 168 9.05 -2.71 -4.96
C GLU A 168 8.89 -1.92 -3.66
N LYS A 169 7.69 -1.92 -3.06
CA LYS A 169 7.38 -1.45 -1.68
C LYS A 169 8.29 -0.35 -1.13
N ASN A 170 8.12 0.88 -1.59
CA ASN A 170 8.94 2.02 -1.17
C ASN A 170 10.45 1.84 -1.43
N CYS A 171 10.84 1.05 -2.41
CA CYS A 171 12.23 0.65 -2.67
C CYS A 171 12.88 -0.04 -1.45
N ALA A 172 12.12 -0.82 -0.69
CA ALA A 172 12.59 -1.48 0.53
C ALA A 172 12.53 -3.02 0.44
N LYS A 173 12.21 -3.58 -0.72
CA LYS A 173 12.09 -5.02 -0.96
C LYS A 173 12.72 -5.43 -2.28
N TYR A 174 13.11 -6.71 -2.36
CA TYR A 174 13.62 -7.38 -3.55
C TYR A 174 13.16 -8.84 -3.53
N GLU A 175 11.85 -9.08 -3.69
CA GLU A 175 11.26 -10.41 -3.50
C GLU A 175 9.96 -10.64 -4.28
N GLU A 176 9.48 -9.65 -5.04
CA GLU A 176 8.19 -9.69 -5.72
C GLU A 176 8.32 -9.71 -7.25
N SER A 177 7.25 -9.36 -7.94
CA SER A 177 7.20 -9.39 -9.41
C SER A 177 8.22 -8.48 -10.10
N ALA A 178 8.60 -7.35 -9.47
CA ALA A 178 9.53 -6.44 -10.14
C ALA A 178 10.96 -6.94 -10.09
N SER A 179 11.42 -7.55 -9.00
CA SER A 179 12.75 -8.15 -8.92
C SER A 179 12.89 -9.34 -9.88
N VAL A 180 11.88 -10.21 -9.95
CA VAL A 180 11.89 -11.37 -10.88
C VAL A 180 11.94 -10.90 -12.33
N LEU A 181 11.09 -9.92 -12.70
CA LEU A 181 11.10 -9.36 -14.06
C LEU A 181 12.41 -8.62 -14.36
N TYR A 182 12.97 -7.89 -13.38
CA TYR A 182 14.25 -7.21 -13.53
C TYR A 182 15.38 -8.16 -13.87
N GLU A 183 15.50 -9.28 -13.15
CA GLU A 183 16.53 -10.29 -13.45
C GLU A 183 16.36 -10.88 -14.84
N LYS A 184 15.13 -11.18 -15.26
CA LYS A 184 14.83 -11.68 -16.62
C LYS A 184 15.19 -10.65 -17.70
N LEU A 185 14.97 -9.35 -17.45
CA LEU A 185 15.37 -8.29 -18.36
C LEU A 185 16.90 -8.16 -18.49
N ILE A 186 17.64 -8.25 -17.37
CA ILE A 186 19.10 -8.27 -17.39
C ILE A 186 19.63 -9.49 -18.14
N ASP A 187 19.06 -10.68 -17.89
CA ASP A 187 19.42 -11.92 -18.59
C ASP A 187 19.14 -11.83 -20.10
N ALA A 188 18.09 -11.10 -20.50
CA ALA A 188 17.79 -10.80 -21.88
C ALA A 188 18.68 -9.69 -22.48
N GLY A 189 19.64 -9.15 -21.72
CA GLY A 189 20.61 -8.17 -22.16
C GLY A 189 20.14 -6.71 -22.15
N TYR A 190 19.05 -6.36 -21.46
CA TYR A 190 18.62 -4.97 -21.31
C TYR A 190 19.46 -4.27 -20.24
N ASP A 191 20.31 -3.35 -20.64
CA ASP A 191 21.25 -2.60 -19.78
C ASP A 191 20.73 -1.23 -19.33
N ASN A 192 19.60 -0.78 -19.89
CA ASN A 192 18.93 0.46 -19.58
C ASN A 192 17.85 0.32 -18.48
N VAL A 193 17.74 -0.85 -17.86
CA VAL A 193 16.82 -1.15 -16.77
C VAL A 193 17.57 -1.04 -15.44
N TYR A 194 17.02 -0.30 -14.51
CA TYR A 194 17.62 -0.04 -13.19
C TYR A 194 16.62 -0.35 -12.09
N PHE A 195 17.09 -1.07 -11.07
CA PHE A 195 16.26 -1.42 -9.92
C PHE A 195 16.68 -0.59 -8.71
N VAL A 196 15.74 0.17 -8.16
CA VAL A 196 15.97 0.98 -6.95
C VAL A 196 15.60 0.15 -5.73
N VAL A 197 16.56 0.03 -4.81
CA VAL A 197 16.39 -0.71 -3.57
C VAL A 197 17.25 -0.11 -2.47
N ASP A 198 16.79 -0.20 -1.24
CA ASP A 198 17.60 0.08 -0.06
C ASP A 198 18.68 -1.01 0.06
N LYS A 199 19.93 -0.64 -0.23
CA LYS A 199 21.04 -1.61 -0.23
C LYS A 199 21.42 -2.11 1.16
N SER A 200 20.84 -1.56 2.22
CA SER A 200 21.08 -2.03 3.59
C SER A 200 20.28 -3.29 3.94
N ILE A 201 19.23 -3.61 3.18
CA ILE A 201 18.43 -4.81 3.45
C ILE A 201 19.21 -6.10 3.21
N PRO A 202 19.06 -7.13 4.07
CA PRO A 202 19.82 -8.38 3.94
C PRO A 202 19.70 -9.05 2.57
N ALA A 203 18.50 -9.06 1.99
CA ALA A 203 18.24 -9.69 0.69
C ALA A 203 19.15 -9.20 -0.45
N VAL A 204 19.66 -7.97 -0.37
CA VAL A 204 20.56 -7.41 -1.39
C VAL A 204 21.94 -8.08 -1.39
N ARG A 205 22.35 -8.64 -0.24
CA ARG A 205 23.66 -9.32 -0.12
C ARG A 205 23.72 -10.62 -0.91
N ASP A 206 22.57 -11.26 -1.08
CA ASP A 206 22.45 -12.58 -1.73
C ASP A 206 22.14 -12.48 -3.23
N ILE A 207 21.99 -11.24 -3.76
CA ILE A 207 21.75 -11.02 -5.18
C ILE A 207 23.01 -11.33 -5.98
N ASP A 208 22.88 -12.10 -7.08
CA ASP A 208 23.95 -12.39 -8.01
C ASP A 208 24.62 -11.10 -8.53
N GLU A 209 25.95 -11.11 -8.66
CA GLU A 209 26.76 -9.97 -9.06
C GLU A 209 26.31 -9.38 -10.42
N LYS A 210 25.90 -10.22 -11.36
CA LYS A 210 25.40 -9.77 -12.68
C LYS A 210 24.20 -8.81 -12.58
N TYR A 211 23.36 -8.96 -11.55
CA TYR A 211 22.21 -8.08 -11.33
C TYR A 211 22.56 -6.84 -10.51
N ARG A 212 23.66 -6.89 -9.70
CA ARG A 212 24.05 -5.76 -8.83
C ARG A 212 24.50 -4.53 -9.61
N LYS A 213 25.01 -4.69 -10.82
CA LYS A 213 25.52 -3.58 -11.66
C LYS A 213 24.48 -2.47 -11.87
N ASN A 214 23.23 -2.83 -12.06
CA ASN A 214 22.13 -1.90 -12.32
C ASN A 214 21.23 -1.64 -11.10
N LEU A 215 21.65 -2.11 -9.90
CA LEU A 215 20.99 -1.69 -8.66
C LEU A 215 21.37 -0.26 -8.30
N ILE A 216 20.38 0.54 -7.98
CA ILE A 216 20.53 1.90 -7.49
C ILE A 216 20.15 1.93 -6.02
N ASP A 217 21.03 2.47 -5.18
CA ASP A 217 20.74 2.65 -3.77
C ASP A 217 19.67 3.71 -3.56
N LYS A 218 18.67 3.38 -2.75
CA LYS A 218 17.57 4.27 -2.39
C LYS A 218 18.14 5.57 -1.79
N HIS A 219 17.58 6.69 -2.21
CA HIS A 219 17.99 8.05 -1.78
C HIS A 219 19.42 8.47 -2.16
N SER A 220 20.15 7.68 -2.95
CA SER A 220 21.42 8.12 -3.54
C SER A 220 21.20 9.25 -4.57
N ASP A 221 22.25 10.01 -4.89
CA ASP A 221 22.17 11.06 -5.91
C ASP A 221 21.78 10.47 -7.27
N LYS A 222 22.32 9.28 -7.62
CA LYS A 222 21.93 8.56 -8.85
C LYS A 222 20.44 8.22 -8.86
N HIS A 223 19.88 7.78 -7.71
CA HIS A 223 18.43 7.52 -7.61
C HIS A 223 17.63 8.78 -7.92
N LEU A 224 17.97 9.92 -7.28
CA LEU A 224 17.25 11.17 -7.47
C LEU A 224 17.34 11.68 -8.91
N GLU A 225 18.52 11.60 -9.51
CA GLU A 225 18.74 12.01 -10.90
C GLU A 225 17.94 11.14 -11.87
N TYR A 226 17.97 9.81 -11.70
CA TYR A 226 17.26 8.89 -12.55
C TYR A 226 15.75 8.99 -12.38
N PHE A 227 15.27 9.24 -11.16
CA PHE A 227 13.86 9.51 -10.89
C PHE A 227 13.35 10.72 -11.69
N PHE A 228 14.11 11.82 -11.73
CA PHE A 228 13.71 13.00 -12.49
C PHE A 228 13.93 12.84 -14.01
N ALA A 229 14.93 12.10 -14.43
CA ALA A 229 15.27 11.90 -15.84
C ALA A 229 14.31 10.94 -16.55
N CYS A 230 13.99 9.78 -15.94
CA CYS A 230 13.18 8.74 -16.57
C CYS A 230 11.72 9.14 -16.69
N ASN A 231 11.03 8.56 -17.68
CA ASN A 231 9.58 8.63 -17.80
C ASN A 231 8.93 7.23 -17.88
N LYS A 232 9.74 6.19 -17.70
CA LYS A 232 9.32 4.78 -17.77
C LYS A 232 9.49 4.14 -16.38
N PHE A 233 8.39 3.75 -15.77
CA PHE A 233 8.37 3.10 -14.46
C PHE A 233 7.66 1.74 -14.56
N ILE A 234 8.27 0.72 -13.97
CA ILE A 234 7.72 -0.63 -13.87
C ILE A 234 7.83 -1.06 -12.40
N ALA A 235 6.71 -1.27 -11.72
CA ALA A 235 6.74 -1.49 -10.28
C ALA A 235 5.56 -2.30 -9.75
N THR A 236 5.71 -2.82 -8.54
CA THR A 236 4.62 -3.48 -7.81
C THR A 236 3.78 -2.52 -6.97
N GLU A 237 4.12 -1.23 -6.94
CA GLU A 237 3.46 -0.17 -6.19
C GLU A 237 3.29 1.09 -7.04
N THR A 238 2.50 2.04 -6.56
CA THR A 238 2.27 3.30 -7.28
C THR A 238 3.53 4.16 -7.40
N ILE A 239 3.56 5.12 -8.33
CA ILE A 239 4.76 5.92 -8.65
C ILE A 239 5.30 6.72 -7.47
N ASP A 240 4.45 7.13 -6.53
CA ASP A 240 4.89 7.83 -5.31
C ASP A 240 5.82 6.99 -4.42
N HIS A 241 5.80 5.67 -4.55
CA HIS A 241 6.75 4.77 -3.89
C HIS A 241 8.14 4.75 -4.55
N ALA A 242 8.28 5.26 -5.78
CA ALA A 242 9.57 5.28 -6.49
C ALA A 242 10.64 6.10 -5.77
N LEU A 243 10.25 7.10 -5.00
CA LEU A 243 11.17 7.95 -4.23
C LEU A 243 10.83 7.91 -2.75
N GLN A 244 9.66 8.39 -2.41
CA GLN A 244 9.16 8.44 -1.04
C GLN A 244 7.66 8.64 -1.06
N LEU A 245 6.92 7.77 -0.40
CA LEU A 245 5.49 7.97 -0.19
C LEU A 245 5.28 9.23 0.68
N ARG A 246 4.38 10.11 0.25
CA ARG A 246 3.99 11.31 0.99
C ARG A 246 5.12 12.33 1.19
N ILE A 247 5.89 12.60 0.16
CA ILE A 247 6.84 13.70 0.16
C ILE A 247 6.14 15.04 -0.09
N ALA A 248 6.57 16.09 0.61
CA ALA A 248 6.06 17.45 0.43
C ALA A 248 7.03 18.29 -0.44
N ASN A 249 7.24 17.87 -1.67
CA ASN A 249 8.08 18.60 -2.63
C ASN A 249 7.34 18.78 -3.95
N LYS A 250 7.28 20.02 -4.43
CA LYS A 250 6.55 20.35 -5.66
C LYS A 250 7.11 19.63 -6.89
N ASP A 251 8.42 19.58 -7.04
CA ASP A 251 9.04 18.99 -8.22
C ASP A 251 8.81 17.49 -8.29
N VAL A 252 8.81 16.81 -7.13
CA VAL A 252 8.46 15.39 -7.01
C VAL A 252 6.98 15.18 -7.33
N LEU A 253 6.09 16.00 -6.76
CA LEU A 253 4.64 15.90 -7.02
C LEU A 253 4.32 16.17 -8.50
N ASP A 254 4.97 17.17 -9.11
CA ASP A 254 4.82 17.44 -10.54
C ASP A 254 5.30 16.24 -11.38
N LYS A 255 6.37 15.56 -10.96
CA LYS A 255 6.88 14.38 -11.65
C LYS A 255 5.91 13.21 -11.57
N ILE A 256 5.47 12.82 -10.38
CA ILE A 256 4.57 11.66 -10.19
C ILE A 256 3.16 11.89 -10.73
N ASN A 257 2.72 13.14 -10.85
CA ASN A 257 1.45 13.53 -11.44
C ASN A 257 1.59 14.03 -12.88
N GLY A 258 2.81 14.00 -13.43
CA GLY A 258 3.13 14.55 -14.74
C GLY A 258 2.47 13.83 -15.88
N LYS A 259 2.13 14.60 -16.92
CA LYS A 259 1.71 14.06 -18.21
C LYS A 259 2.92 13.43 -18.91
N GLY A 260 2.68 12.32 -19.60
CA GLY A 260 3.71 11.67 -20.40
C GLY A 260 4.51 10.60 -19.69
N LEU A 261 4.17 10.24 -18.45
CA LEU A 261 4.73 9.05 -17.82
C LEU A 261 4.20 7.77 -18.47
N MET A 262 5.08 6.80 -18.59
CA MET A 262 4.78 5.41 -18.91
C MET A 262 4.91 4.59 -17.63
N TYR A 263 3.81 4.03 -17.21
CA TYR A 263 3.76 3.26 -15.97
C TYR A 263 3.15 1.89 -16.18
N VAL A 264 3.86 0.86 -15.74
CA VAL A 264 3.40 -0.53 -15.72
C VAL A 264 3.33 -1.00 -14.29
N PHE A 265 2.13 -1.30 -13.84
CA PHE A 265 1.85 -1.84 -12.52
C PHE A 265 1.88 -3.37 -12.58
N LEU A 266 2.82 -3.98 -11.88
CA LEU A 266 3.04 -5.44 -11.86
C LEU A 266 2.21 -6.18 -10.82
N GLN A 267 1.48 -5.43 -9.98
CA GLN A 267 0.85 -5.92 -8.75
C GLN A 267 1.84 -6.50 -7.71
N HIS A 268 1.52 -6.38 -6.44
CA HIS A 268 2.25 -7.05 -5.34
C HIS A 268 1.64 -8.41 -4.97
N GLY A 269 0.47 -8.73 -5.49
CA GLY A 269 -0.26 -9.98 -5.35
C GLY A 269 -1.54 -9.92 -6.18
N VAL A 270 -2.16 -11.05 -6.45
CA VAL A 270 -3.41 -11.12 -7.22
C VAL A 270 -4.50 -10.27 -6.56
N MET A 271 -5.02 -9.29 -7.28
CA MET A 271 -5.96 -8.29 -6.72
C MET A 271 -7.43 -8.70 -6.96
N TYR A 272 -7.73 -9.98 -6.83
CA TYR A 272 -9.07 -10.55 -7.04
C TYR A 272 -9.77 -10.99 -5.73
N MET A 273 -9.18 -10.74 -4.56
CA MET A 273 -9.80 -11.15 -3.29
C MET A 273 -10.94 -10.20 -2.88
N VAL A 274 -10.64 -8.91 -2.81
CA VAL A 274 -11.59 -7.84 -2.44
C VAL A 274 -11.75 -6.89 -3.62
N SER A 275 -12.99 -6.44 -3.87
CA SER A 275 -13.34 -5.63 -5.05
C SER A 275 -12.55 -4.33 -5.16
N LEU A 276 -12.17 -3.95 -6.38
CA LEU A 276 -11.53 -2.66 -6.70
C LEU A 276 -12.47 -1.47 -6.56
N GLY A 277 -13.78 -1.70 -6.42
CA GLY A 277 -14.79 -0.67 -6.20
C GLY A 277 -14.61 0.10 -4.89
N SER A 278 -13.94 -0.50 -3.91
CA SER A 278 -13.63 0.12 -2.63
C SER A 278 -12.84 1.42 -2.78
N THR A 279 -13.17 2.43 -1.97
CA THR A 279 -12.42 3.69 -1.89
C THR A 279 -10.97 3.49 -1.49
N MET A 280 -10.68 2.47 -0.68
CA MET A 280 -9.32 2.10 -0.26
C MET A 280 -8.43 1.63 -1.42
N ARG A 281 -9.03 1.16 -2.52
CA ARG A 281 -8.32 0.65 -3.70
C ARG A 281 -8.27 1.65 -4.86
N ALA A 282 -8.73 2.89 -4.65
CA ALA A 282 -8.74 3.94 -5.68
C ALA A 282 -7.35 4.22 -6.28
N GLY A 283 -6.27 3.99 -5.54
CA GLY A 283 -4.89 4.15 -6.02
C GLY A 283 -4.48 3.19 -7.14
N PHE A 284 -5.16 2.05 -7.26
CA PHE A 284 -4.88 1.01 -8.27
C PHE A 284 -5.75 1.14 -9.53
N ARG A 285 -6.63 2.13 -9.58
CA ARG A 285 -7.44 2.42 -10.77
C ARG A 285 -6.63 3.14 -11.83
N LYS A 286 -7.14 3.17 -13.05
CA LYS A 286 -6.51 3.91 -14.15
C LYS A 286 -6.30 5.38 -13.75
N LYS A 287 -5.07 5.86 -13.92
CA LYS A 287 -4.72 7.26 -13.66
C LYS A 287 -4.72 8.04 -14.96
N GLU A 288 -5.59 9.05 -15.05
CA GLU A 288 -5.62 9.96 -16.17
C GLU A 288 -4.34 10.80 -16.27
N GLY A 289 -3.93 11.12 -17.48
CA GLY A 289 -2.76 11.97 -17.75
C GLY A 289 -1.46 11.19 -17.96
N TYR A 290 -1.38 9.91 -17.66
CA TYR A 290 -0.24 9.08 -18.06
C TYR A 290 -0.31 8.80 -19.57
N ARG A 291 0.84 8.84 -20.23
CA ARG A 291 0.94 8.45 -21.63
C ARG A 291 0.61 6.97 -21.83
N LEU A 292 1.10 6.15 -20.92
CA LEU A 292 0.83 4.73 -20.85
C LEU A 292 0.56 4.37 -19.39
N HIS A 293 -0.56 3.72 -19.14
CA HIS A 293 -0.83 3.08 -17.85
C HIS A 293 -1.29 1.66 -18.14
N LYS A 294 -0.44 0.71 -17.83
CA LYS A 294 -0.73 -0.72 -17.99
C LYS A 294 -0.73 -1.40 -16.63
N THR A 295 -1.53 -2.45 -16.53
CA THR A 295 -1.56 -3.31 -15.35
C THR A 295 -1.40 -4.77 -15.79
N VAL A 296 -0.46 -5.46 -15.18
CA VAL A 296 -0.31 -6.91 -15.32
C VAL A 296 -1.39 -7.60 -14.51
N VAL A 297 -2.07 -8.56 -15.11
CA VAL A 297 -3.14 -9.36 -14.46
C VAL A 297 -2.90 -10.85 -14.67
N SER A 298 -3.43 -11.64 -13.75
CA SER A 298 -3.19 -13.08 -13.66
C SER A 298 -4.08 -13.92 -14.59
N SER A 299 -5.18 -13.34 -15.11
CA SER A 299 -6.14 -14.03 -15.97
C SER A 299 -7.10 -13.05 -16.65
N GLU A 300 -7.90 -13.56 -17.60
CA GLU A 300 -9.03 -12.82 -18.15
C GLU A 300 -10.12 -12.51 -17.12
N GLU A 301 -10.27 -13.34 -16.08
CA GLU A 301 -11.21 -13.11 -14.98
C GLU A 301 -10.77 -11.89 -14.17
N GLU A 302 -9.49 -11.80 -13.81
CA GLU A 302 -8.94 -10.63 -13.14
C GLU A 302 -8.98 -9.39 -14.06
N ALA A 303 -8.76 -9.55 -15.36
CA ALA A 303 -8.88 -8.46 -16.33
C ALA A 303 -10.29 -7.84 -16.32
N ARG A 304 -11.34 -8.65 -16.35
CA ARG A 304 -12.74 -8.17 -16.23
C ARG A 304 -12.95 -7.36 -14.95
N HIS A 305 -12.39 -7.78 -13.83
CA HIS A 305 -12.46 -7.06 -12.57
C HIS A 305 -11.85 -5.64 -12.66
N PHE A 306 -10.68 -5.51 -13.31
CA PHE A 306 -10.05 -4.20 -13.55
C PHE A 306 -10.83 -3.33 -14.54
N ILE A 307 -11.48 -3.94 -15.54
CA ILE A 307 -12.31 -3.22 -16.52
C ILE A 307 -13.57 -2.67 -15.82
N GLU A 308 -14.31 -3.52 -15.14
CA GLU A 308 -15.58 -3.16 -14.52
C GLU A 308 -15.46 -2.17 -13.36
N LEU A 309 -14.44 -2.33 -12.53
CA LEU A 309 -14.30 -1.59 -11.28
C LEU A 309 -13.06 -0.69 -11.20
N GLY A 310 -12.06 -0.93 -12.06
CA GLY A 310 -10.82 -0.17 -12.11
C GLY A 310 -10.81 0.97 -13.14
N GLY A 311 -11.83 1.05 -14.00
CA GLY A 311 -11.91 2.04 -15.08
C GLY A 311 -10.88 1.83 -16.19
N MET A 312 -10.38 0.60 -16.34
CA MET A 312 -9.44 0.20 -17.38
C MET A 312 -10.18 -0.34 -18.61
N LYS A 313 -9.51 -0.32 -19.77
CA LYS A 313 -9.91 -1.05 -20.96
C LYS A 313 -9.06 -2.31 -21.07
N HIS A 314 -9.50 -3.28 -21.87
CA HIS A 314 -8.72 -4.50 -22.10
C HIS A 314 -7.29 -4.18 -22.60
N ASP A 315 -7.17 -3.20 -23.50
CA ASP A 315 -5.87 -2.75 -23.99
C ASP A 315 -4.97 -2.11 -22.93
N ASP A 316 -5.49 -1.74 -21.78
CA ASP A 316 -4.69 -1.25 -20.64
C ASP A 316 -4.11 -2.40 -19.79
N LEU A 317 -4.42 -3.65 -20.13
CA LEU A 317 -4.08 -4.82 -19.34
C LEU A 317 -3.10 -5.74 -20.07
N TYR A 318 -2.16 -6.30 -19.31
CA TYR A 318 -1.29 -7.39 -19.75
C TYR A 318 -1.77 -8.68 -19.07
N VAL A 319 -2.53 -9.47 -19.79
CA VAL A 319 -3.00 -10.78 -19.32
C VAL A 319 -1.86 -11.80 -19.51
N THR A 320 -0.96 -11.86 -18.54
CA THR A 320 0.32 -12.56 -18.65
C THR A 320 0.65 -13.47 -17.47
N GLY A 321 -0.10 -13.34 -16.36
CA GLY A 321 0.33 -13.85 -15.08
C GLY A 321 1.34 -12.91 -14.40
N LEU A 322 1.53 -13.07 -13.09
CA LEU A 322 2.46 -12.26 -12.30
C LEU A 322 3.87 -12.85 -12.35
N ALA A 323 4.88 -12.00 -12.59
CA ALA A 323 6.28 -12.44 -12.73
C ALA A 323 6.79 -13.21 -11.50
N LYS A 324 6.37 -12.87 -10.28
CA LYS A 324 6.77 -13.56 -9.05
C LYS A 324 6.48 -15.08 -9.09
N PHE A 325 5.46 -15.49 -9.82
CA PHE A 325 5.10 -16.89 -9.93
C PHE A 325 6.11 -17.72 -10.74
N ASP A 326 6.96 -17.09 -11.55
CA ASP A 326 8.02 -17.81 -12.27
C ASP A 326 9.10 -18.41 -11.35
N LYS A 327 9.21 -17.88 -10.12
CA LYS A 327 10.11 -18.38 -9.07
C LYS A 327 9.38 -19.02 -7.88
N ALA A 328 8.04 -19.11 -7.95
CA ALA A 328 7.23 -19.65 -6.87
C ALA A 328 7.36 -21.19 -6.81
N VAL A 329 8.14 -21.66 -5.85
CA VAL A 329 8.37 -23.09 -5.61
C VAL A 329 7.93 -23.48 -4.21
N ARG A 330 7.71 -24.78 -4.01
CA ARG A 330 7.47 -25.40 -2.72
C ARG A 330 8.62 -26.36 -2.43
N ASN A 331 9.08 -26.41 -1.18
CA ASN A 331 10.12 -27.34 -0.76
C ASN A 331 9.58 -28.77 -0.74
N GLU A 332 10.44 -29.71 -1.07
CA GLU A 332 10.16 -31.13 -0.85
C GLU A 332 9.99 -31.37 0.66
N GLY A 333 8.95 -32.10 1.05
CA GLY A 333 8.65 -32.35 2.46
C GLY A 333 8.03 -31.17 3.21
N ALA A 334 7.60 -30.10 2.52
CA ALA A 334 6.87 -28.98 3.14
C ALA A 334 5.70 -29.49 3.99
N ASP A 335 5.70 -29.15 5.29
CA ASP A 335 4.79 -29.68 6.29
C ASP A 335 4.12 -28.62 7.20
N LYS A 336 4.40 -27.33 6.98
CA LYS A 336 3.90 -26.27 7.85
C LYS A 336 2.43 -25.95 7.59
N ILE A 337 1.72 -25.67 8.67
CA ILE A 337 0.38 -25.07 8.66
C ILE A 337 0.55 -23.60 8.97
N ILE A 338 0.32 -22.74 7.98
CA ILE A 338 0.47 -21.30 8.16
C ILE A 338 -0.89 -20.68 8.46
N ILE A 339 -0.98 -19.90 9.55
CA ILE A 339 -2.15 -19.07 9.89
C ILE A 339 -1.78 -17.61 9.62
N MET A 340 -2.42 -17.00 8.62
CA MET A 340 -2.11 -15.63 8.20
C MET A 340 -3.38 -14.86 7.82
N PRO A 341 -4.12 -14.34 8.81
CA PRO A 341 -5.34 -13.56 8.55
C PRO A 341 -5.05 -12.09 8.22
N THR A 342 -6.00 -11.45 7.55
CA THR A 342 -5.96 -10.03 7.20
C THR A 342 -6.18 -9.16 8.44
N TRP A 343 -5.35 -8.13 8.59
CA TRP A 343 -5.46 -7.17 9.69
C TRP A 343 -6.78 -6.39 9.69
N ARG A 344 -7.39 -6.28 10.86
CA ARG A 344 -8.59 -5.48 11.14
C ARG A 344 -8.17 -4.05 11.50
N ARG A 345 -8.02 -3.18 10.51
CA ARG A 345 -7.51 -1.81 10.70
C ARG A 345 -8.35 -0.99 11.68
N TRP A 346 -9.64 -1.24 11.78
CA TRP A 346 -10.55 -0.57 12.71
C TRP A 346 -10.30 -0.96 14.17
N GLU A 347 -9.64 -2.07 14.42
CA GLU A 347 -9.27 -2.52 15.77
C GLU A 347 -7.88 -2.00 16.21
N THR A 348 -7.18 -1.21 15.38
CA THR A 348 -5.80 -0.77 15.67
C THR A 348 -5.65 -0.10 17.03
N ASN A 349 -6.60 0.73 17.42
CA ASN A 349 -6.54 1.41 18.72
C ASN A 349 -6.85 0.46 19.89
N GLN A 350 -7.85 -0.41 19.74
CA GLN A 350 -8.20 -1.39 20.75
C GLN A 350 -7.06 -2.40 20.95
N ALA A 351 -6.42 -2.86 19.88
CA ALA A 351 -5.29 -3.79 19.96
C ALA A 351 -4.09 -3.22 20.73
N LYS A 352 -3.99 -1.90 20.89
CA LYS A 352 -2.91 -1.25 21.67
C LYS A 352 -3.10 -1.37 23.18
N SER A 353 -4.32 -1.44 23.65
CA SER A 353 -4.66 -1.49 25.09
C SER A 353 -5.22 -2.85 25.51
N GLU A 354 -6.00 -3.48 24.65
CA GLU A 354 -6.84 -4.64 24.96
C GLU A 354 -6.77 -5.67 23.82
N LEU A 355 -5.58 -6.21 23.54
CA LEU A 355 -5.35 -7.12 22.41
C LEU A 355 -6.31 -8.32 22.42
N HIS A 356 -6.48 -8.97 23.57
CA HIS A 356 -7.31 -10.17 23.73
C HIS A 356 -8.80 -9.94 23.47
N GLU A 357 -9.28 -8.68 23.60
CA GLU A 357 -10.66 -8.32 23.33
C GLU A 357 -10.95 -8.07 21.85
N THR A 358 -9.91 -7.98 21.02
CA THR A 358 -10.06 -7.75 19.58
C THR A 358 -10.63 -8.97 18.88
N GLY A 359 -11.47 -8.75 17.87
CA GLY A 359 -11.94 -9.80 16.96
C GLY A 359 -10.79 -10.48 16.24
N TYR A 360 -9.72 -9.74 15.93
CA TYR A 360 -8.52 -10.27 15.30
C TYR A 360 -7.77 -11.29 16.16
N TYR A 361 -7.62 -11.04 17.46
CA TYR A 361 -7.02 -12.00 18.39
C TYR A 361 -7.87 -13.27 18.47
N LYS A 362 -9.18 -13.11 18.75
CA LYS A 362 -10.15 -14.22 18.85
C LYS A 362 -10.23 -15.05 17.58
N MET A 363 -10.04 -14.41 16.43
CA MET A 363 -9.99 -15.11 15.13
C MET A 363 -8.73 -15.98 15.01
N ILE A 364 -7.55 -15.47 15.36
CA ILE A 364 -6.31 -16.25 15.35
C ILE A 364 -6.42 -17.42 16.32
N GLU A 365 -6.93 -17.18 17.52
CA GLU A 365 -7.19 -18.23 18.53
C GLU A 365 -8.12 -19.32 17.99
N THR A 366 -9.24 -18.93 17.37
CA THR A 366 -10.19 -19.87 16.72
C THR A 366 -9.50 -20.68 15.62
N MET A 367 -8.71 -20.03 14.76
CA MET A 367 -7.98 -20.72 13.69
C MET A 367 -6.97 -21.72 14.25
N TYR A 368 -6.24 -21.34 15.30
CA TYR A 368 -5.27 -22.21 15.97
C TYR A 368 -5.94 -23.39 16.69
N ASN A 369 -6.99 -23.13 17.47
CA ASN A 369 -7.70 -24.17 18.20
C ASN A 369 -8.38 -25.18 17.26
N GLY A 370 -8.81 -24.73 16.08
CA GLY A 370 -9.32 -25.60 15.03
C GLY A 370 -8.29 -26.56 14.44
N VAL A 371 -6.99 -26.32 14.62
CA VAL A 371 -5.96 -27.27 14.20
C VAL A 371 -5.90 -28.43 15.20
N PRO A 372 -6.05 -29.71 14.74
CA PRO A 372 -5.92 -30.88 15.59
C PRO A 372 -4.63 -30.87 16.41
N GLU A 373 -4.71 -31.26 17.68
CA GLU A 373 -3.58 -31.16 18.63
C GLU A 373 -2.32 -31.85 18.09
N ARG A 374 -2.44 -33.00 17.43
CA ARG A 374 -1.34 -33.74 16.82
C ARG A 374 -0.58 -32.99 15.73
N LEU A 375 -1.12 -31.86 15.24
CA LEU A 375 -0.51 -31.02 14.18
C LEU A 375 -0.12 -29.63 14.67
N ARG A 376 -0.37 -29.28 15.92
CA ARG A 376 -0.09 -27.94 16.46
C ARG A 376 1.40 -27.60 16.46
N ASP A 377 2.28 -28.58 16.54
CA ASP A 377 3.74 -28.40 16.38
C ASP A 377 4.16 -27.94 14.98
N LYS A 378 3.30 -28.13 13.98
CA LYS A 378 3.50 -27.68 12.59
C LYS A 378 3.00 -26.26 12.33
N VAL A 379 2.28 -25.66 13.27
CA VAL A 379 1.66 -24.34 13.09
C VAL A 379 2.71 -23.24 13.12
N VAL A 380 2.59 -22.31 12.18
CA VAL A 380 3.29 -21.02 12.13
C VAL A 380 2.25 -19.93 11.99
N ILE A 381 2.24 -18.97 12.91
CA ILE A 381 1.28 -17.86 12.91
C ILE A 381 1.99 -16.59 12.49
N LEU A 382 1.42 -15.91 11.51
CA LEU A 382 1.94 -14.67 10.92
C LEU A 382 0.91 -13.54 11.10
N PRO A 383 0.86 -12.89 12.26
CA PRO A 383 0.04 -11.71 12.44
C PRO A 383 0.55 -10.57 11.58
N HIS A 384 -0.28 -9.55 11.40
CA HIS A 384 0.13 -8.36 10.66
C HIS A 384 1.31 -7.65 11.35
N PRO A 385 2.34 -7.17 10.61
CA PRO A 385 3.56 -6.57 11.20
C PRO A 385 3.32 -5.45 12.22
N LEU A 386 2.25 -4.67 12.07
CA LEU A 386 1.88 -3.60 13.02
C LEU A 386 1.62 -4.06 14.45
N ILE A 387 1.31 -5.33 14.66
CA ILE A 387 0.93 -5.86 15.97
C ILE A 387 1.63 -7.17 16.33
N THR A 388 2.47 -7.72 15.45
CA THR A 388 3.14 -9.01 15.67
C THR A 388 3.90 -9.05 16.99
N GLU A 389 4.62 -7.99 17.35
CA GLU A 389 5.38 -7.90 18.60
C GLU A 389 4.52 -8.04 19.85
N ARG A 390 3.22 -7.71 19.75
CA ARG A 390 2.28 -7.80 20.88
C ARG A 390 1.83 -9.22 21.17
N PHE A 391 1.96 -10.12 20.20
CA PHE A 391 1.74 -11.55 20.38
C PHE A 391 2.96 -12.28 20.95
N SER A 392 4.11 -11.60 21.03
CA SER A 392 5.33 -12.17 21.57
C SER A 392 5.19 -12.36 23.07
N GLY A 393 5.35 -13.60 23.54
CA GLY A 393 5.21 -13.96 24.96
C GLY A 393 3.79 -14.36 25.38
N GLU A 394 2.82 -14.37 24.49
CA GLU A 394 1.49 -14.93 24.75
C GLU A 394 1.56 -16.44 25.01
N GLU A 395 0.78 -16.90 25.98
CA GLU A 395 0.60 -18.34 26.24
C GLU A 395 -0.17 -19.03 25.09
N GLY A 396 -0.12 -20.33 25.06
CA GLY A 396 -0.87 -21.12 24.06
C GLY A 396 -0.31 -20.96 22.66
N PHE A 397 -1.02 -20.27 21.76
CA PHE A 397 -0.61 -20.11 20.37
C PHE A 397 0.55 -19.12 20.18
N GLY A 398 0.84 -18.26 21.16
CA GLY A 398 1.89 -17.24 21.05
C GLY A 398 3.27 -17.80 20.74
N LYS A 399 3.58 -19.00 21.22
CA LYS A 399 4.84 -19.72 20.91
C LYS A 399 5.03 -20.05 19.42
N HIS A 400 3.96 -20.02 18.62
CA HIS A 400 3.96 -20.29 17.19
C HIS A 400 4.01 -19.02 16.35
N VAL A 401 4.00 -17.84 16.99
CA VAL A 401 4.06 -16.55 16.30
C VAL A 401 5.48 -16.28 15.82
N VAL A 402 5.62 -15.97 14.56
CA VAL A 402 6.88 -15.62 13.92
C VAL A 402 6.89 -14.15 13.52
N VAL A 403 7.92 -13.44 13.95
CA VAL A 403 8.18 -12.05 13.56
C VAL A 403 9.10 -12.07 12.35
N THR A 404 8.55 -11.80 11.18
CA THR A 404 9.32 -11.73 9.94
C THR A 404 8.68 -10.79 8.94
N ASP A 405 9.49 -10.22 8.09
CA ASP A 405 9.07 -9.49 6.90
C ASP A 405 9.36 -10.28 5.59
N GLN A 406 9.93 -11.49 5.72
CA GLN A 406 10.24 -12.40 4.62
C GLN A 406 9.26 -13.56 4.61
N TYR A 407 8.30 -13.53 3.69
CA TYR A 407 7.25 -14.55 3.60
C TYR A 407 7.59 -15.70 2.66
N ASP A 408 8.47 -15.49 1.68
CA ASP A 408 8.78 -16.51 0.68
C ASP A 408 9.33 -17.82 1.28
N PRO A 409 10.30 -17.82 2.22
CA PRO A 409 10.79 -19.04 2.86
C PRO A 409 9.68 -19.83 3.57
N LEU A 410 8.77 -19.12 4.26
CA LEU A 410 7.67 -19.75 4.97
C LEU A 410 6.65 -20.36 3.99
N LEU A 411 6.35 -19.66 2.89
CA LEU A 411 5.45 -20.16 1.87
C LEU A 411 6.02 -21.38 1.13
N ARG A 412 7.34 -21.51 1.03
CA ARG A 412 7.99 -22.70 0.48
C ARG A 412 7.76 -23.94 1.34
N ASP A 413 7.67 -23.78 2.66
CA ASP A 413 7.44 -24.86 3.62
C ASP A 413 5.94 -25.08 3.91
N CYS A 414 5.06 -24.32 3.28
CA CYS A 414 3.62 -24.38 3.52
C CYS A 414 3.00 -25.64 2.89
N ALA A 415 2.37 -26.48 3.71
CA ALA A 415 1.51 -27.57 3.26
C ALA A 415 0.05 -27.16 3.25
N LEU A 416 -0.34 -26.29 4.20
CA LEU A 416 -1.70 -25.80 4.36
C LEU A 416 -1.68 -24.35 4.85
N LEU A 417 -2.43 -23.49 4.20
CA LEU A 417 -2.68 -22.12 4.65
C LEU A 417 -4.09 -22.02 5.22
N ILE A 418 -4.23 -21.44 6.42
CA ILE A 418 -5.51 -21.02 7.00
C ILE A 418 -5.54 -19.50 6.97
N THR A 419 -6.47 -18.91 6.24
CA THR A 419 -6.57 -17.46 6.06
C THR A 419 -8.03 -17.04 5.91
N ASP A 420 -8.26 -15.75 5.72
CA ASP A 420 -9.60 -15.17 5.54
C ASP A 420 -9.75 -14.48 4.17
N TYR A 421 -9.47 -13.18 4.09
CA TYR A 421 -9.62 -12.33 2.90
C TYR A 421 -8.26 -11.90 2.31
N SER A 422 -7.20 -12.61 2.65
CA SER A 422 -5.84 -12.29 2.22
C SER A 422 -5.52 -12.85 0.84
N SER A 423 -4.92 -12.03 -0.01
CA SER A 423 -4.42 -12.46 -1.32
C SER A 423 -3.26 -13.46 -1.26
N ILE A 424 -2.66 -13.66 -0.09
CA ILE A 424 -1.62 -14.67 0.13
C ILE A 424 -2.13 -16.10 -0.19
N ALA A 425 -3.46 -16.29 -0.14
CA ALA A 425 -4.10 -17.53 -0.54
C ALA A 425 -3.71 -17.95 -1.97
N TYR A 426 -3.61 -16.98 -2.88
CA TYR A 426 -3.20 -17.27 -4.26
C TYR A 426 -1.74 -17.70 -4.35
N ASP A 427 -0.88 -17.08 -3.54
CA ASP A 427 0.56 -17.41 -3.50
C ASP A 427 0.83 -18.80 -2.93
N ALA A 428 0.14 -19.17 -1.84
CA ALA A 428 0.26 -20.48 -1.22
C ALA A 428 -0.29 -21.57 -2.14
N TYR A 429 -1.48 -21.34 -2.74
CA TYR A 429 -2.11 -22.30 -3.62
C TYR A 429 -1.30 -22.53 -4.90
N TYR A 430 -0.72 -21.49 -5.49
CA TYR A 430 0.17 -21.59 -6.65
C TYR A 430 1.33 -22.56 -6.41
N ARG A 431 1.91 -22.54 -5.20
CA ARG A 431 3.03 -23.39 -4.79
C ARG A 431 2.61 -24.84 -4.49
N GLY A 432 1.32 -25.16 -4.54
CA GLY A 432 0.79 -26.50 -4.28
C GLY A 432 0.35 -26.73 -2.83
N ALA A 433 0.32 -25.69 -1.98
CA ALA A 433 -0.34 -25.78 -0.68
C ALA A 433 -1.87 -25.77 -0.84
N ASN A 434 -2.57 -26.45 0.05
CA ASN A 434 -4.01 -26.28 0.17
C ASN A 434 -4.34 -25.00 0.97
N VAL A 435 -5.56 -24.45 0.80
CA VAL A 435 -6.01 -23.25 1.50
C VAL A 435 -7.35 -23.52 2.17
N ILE A 436 -7.47 -23.14 3.44
CA ILE A 436 -8.73 -23.09 4.19
C ILE A 436 -9.09 -21.63 4.40
N PHE A 437 -10.32 -21.27 4.07
CA PHE A 437 -10.86 -19.94 4.23
C PHE A 437 -11.75 -19.83 5.46
N TYR A 438 -11.48 -18.89 6.35
CA TYR A 438 -12.30 -18.61 7.54
C TYR A 438 -13.08 -17.32 7.33
N TRP A 439 -14.41 -17.40 7.16
CA TRP A 439 -15.27 -16.28 6.74
C TRP A 439 -16.37 -15.92 7.74
N LYS A 440 -16.15 -16.15 9.03
CA LYS A 440 -17.15 -15.87 10.07
C LYS A 440 -17.59 -14.42 10.10
N ASP A 441 -16.66 -13.48 9.95
CA ASP A 441 -16.88 -12.03 10.01
C ASP A 441 -16.89 -11.35 8.62
N LYS A 442 -17.22 -12.12 7.56
CA LYS A 442 -17.13 -11.64 6.18
C LYS A 442 -17.90 -10.33 5.95
N ASP A 443 -19.14 -10.27 6.38
CA ASP A 443 -20.03 -9.13 6.08
C ASP A 443 -19.57 -7.89 6.86
N GLU A 444 -19.22 -8.03 8.13
CA GLU A 444 -18.62 -6.97 8.94
C GLU A 444 -17.32 -6.45 8.32
N CYS A 445 -16.44 -7.35 7.90
CA CYS A 445 -15.18 -6.99 7.30
C CYS A 445 -15.39 -6.21 5.98
N MET A 446 -16.31 -6.62 5.13
CA MET A 446 -16.60 -5.93 3.87
C MET A 446 -17.22 -4.55 4.12
N GLU A 447 -18.07 -4.39 5.12
CA GLU A 447 -18.63 -3.10 5.53
C GLU A 447 -17.52 -2.13 5.98
N HIS A 448 -16.58 -2.59 6.80
CA HIS A 448 -15.43 -1.79 7.25
C HIS A 448 -14.46 -1.39 6.11
N TYR A 449 -14.43 -2.13 5.02
CA TYR A 449 -13.67 -1.74 3.82
C TYR A 449 -14.33 -0.62 3.01
N GLY A 450 -15.57 -0.26 3.33
CA GLY A 450 -16.32 0.86 2.77
C GLY A 450 -17.41 0.46 1.79
N GLU A 451 -18.25 1.44 1.49
CA GLU A 451 -19.41 1.26 0.60
C GLU A 451 -19.00 0.67 -0.76
N GLY A 452 -19.77 -0.29 -1.24
CA GLY A 452 -19.54 -0.97 -2.52
C GLY A 452 -18.44 -2.04 -2.49
N THR A 453 -17.85 -2.30 -1.32
CA THR A 453 -16.87 -3.38 -1.17
C THR A 453 -17.56 -4.74 -1.10
N ARG A 454 -17.01 -5.69 -1.84
CA ARG A 454 -17.45 -7.09 -1.80
C ARG A 454 -16.26 -8.03 -1.90
N LEU A 455 -16.41 -9.20 -1.31
CA LEU A 455 -15.49 -10.31 -1.54
C LEU A 455 -15.76 -10.85 -2.95
N MET A 456 -14.70 -11.02 -3.75
CA MET A 456 -14.80 -11.53 -5.12
C MET A 456 -14.90 -13.06 -5.15
N LEU A 457 -14.32 -13.73 -4.15
CA LEU A 457 -14.52 -15.15 -3.97
C LEU A 457 -15.91 -15.44 -3.39
N ASN A 458 -16.54 -16.48 -3.90
CA ASN A 458 -17.83 -16.98 -3.49
C ASN A 458 -17.86 -18.51 -3.59
N GLN A 459 -19.02 -19.13 -3.39
CA GLN A 459 -19.16 -20.59 -3.41
C GLN A 459 -18.80 -21.24 -4.76
N ASP A 460 -18.89 -20.47 -5.86
CA ASP A 460 -18.65 -21.01 -7.20
C ASP A 460 -17.19 -20.97 -7.62
N ASN A 461 -16.39 -20.04 -7.04
CA ASN A 461 -15.01 -19.81 -7.44
C ASN A 461 -13.98 -19.95 -6.31
N VAL A 462 -14.39 -20.17 -5.05
CA VAL A 462 -13.46 -20.43 -3.95
C VAL A 462 -12.75 -21.77 -4.16
N PHE A 463 -11.42 -21.76 -3.97
CA PHE A 463 -10.52 -22.88 -4.27
C PHE A 463 -10.03 -23.61 -3.01
N GLY A 464 -10.92 -23.76 -2.04
CA GLY A 464 -10.71 -24.48 -0.80
C GLY A 464 -11.95 -24.45 0.08
N PRO A 465 -11.99 -25.17 1.20
CA PRO A 465 -13.13 -25.17 2.11
C PRO A 465 -13.30 -23.83 2.79
N VAL A 466 -14.56 -23.44 3.01
CA VAL A 466 -14.95 -22.27 3.80
C VAL A 466 -15.42 -22.73 5.16
N CYS A 467 -14.80 -22.24 6.22
CA CYS A 467 -15.05 -22.57 7.61
C CYS A 467 -15.61 -21.36 8.37
N MET A 468 -16.51 -21.63 9.33
CA MET A 468 -17.15 -20.61 10.15
C MET A 468 -16.81 -20.74 11.64
N ASN A 469 -16.20 -21.85 12.04
CA ASN A 469 -15.87 -22.17 13.43
C ASN A 469 -14.72 -23.19 13.52
N GLU A 470 -14.26 -23.48 14.75
CA GLU A 470 -13.18 -24.43 15.04
C GLU A 470 -13.46 -25.85 14.52
N THR A 471 -14.70 -26.33 14.67
CA THR A 471 -15.08 -27.68 14.23
C THR A 471 -14.97 -27.82 12.71
N ASP A 472 -15.36 -26.80 11.96
CA ASP A 472 -15.23 -26.79 10.49
C ASP A 472 -13.74 -26.79 10.10
N ILE A 473 -12.92 -25.98 10.78
CA ILE A 473 -11.46 -25.93 10.54
C ILE A 473 -10.84 -27.30 10.82
N CYS A 474 -11.19 -27.93 11.97
CA CYS A 474 -10.66 -29.24 12.33
C CYS A 474 -10.93 -30.29 11.24
N LYS A 475 -12.16 -30.39 10.77
CA LYS A 475 -12.54 -31.29 9.66
C LYS A 475 -11.78 -30.96 8.37
N ALA A 476 -11.68 -29.68 8.04
CA ALA A 476 -10.98 -29.23 6.85
C ALA A 476 -9.47 -29.52 6.92
N VAL A 477 -8.83 -29.37 8.09
CA VAL A 477 -7.43 -29.73 8.28
C VAL A 477 -7.22 -31.22 8.06
N ASP A 478 -8.06 -32.09 8.63
CA ASP A 478 -7.98 -33.55 8.44
C ASP A 478 -8.14 -33.95 6.96
N GLU A 479 -8.95 -33.21 6.22
CA GLU A 479 -9.29 -33.50 4.84
C GLU A 479 -8.26 -32.93 3.83
N TYR A 480 -7.58 -31.81 4.15
CA TYR A 480 -6.73 -31.08 3.20
C TYR A 480 -5.23 -31.05 3.56
N TYR A 481 -4.86 -31.21 4.85
CA TYR A 481 -3.46 -31.18 5.25
C TYR A 481 -2.66 -32.32 4.62
N ALA A 482 -1.52 -31.95 4.02
CA ALA A 482 -0.61 -32.88 3.33
C ALA A 482 -1.28 -33.78 2.26
N LYS A 483 -2.40 -33.31 1.70
CA LYS A 483 -3.09 -33.99 0.58
C LYS A 483 -2.84 -33.22 -0.73
N PRO A 484 -2.91 -33.90 -1.87
CA PRO A 484 -2.92 -33.24 -3.17
C PRO A 484 -4.08 -32.23 -3.28
N GLN A 485 -3.85 -31.16 -4.00
CA GLN A 485 -4.91 -30.22 -4.35
C GLN A 485 -5.99 -30.95 -5.18
N ARG A 486 -7.25 -30.65 -4.93
CA ARG A 486 -8.38 -31.30 -5.61
C ARG A 486 -8.61 -30.72 -6.99
N GLU A 487 -8.92 -31.53 -7.97
CA GLU A 487 -9.16 -31.09 -9.35
C GLU A 487 -10.20 -29.95 -9.46
N LYS A 488 -11.30 -30.04 -8.70
CA LYS A 488 -12.32 -28.99 -8.66
C LYS A 488 -11.76 -27.65 -8.19
N ASP A 489 -10.88 -27.65 -7.18
CA ASP A 489 -10.30 -26.47 -6.59
C ASP A 489 -9.21 -25.89 -7.52
N ILE A 490 -8.42 -26.76 -8.15
CA ILE A 490 -7.49 -26.38 -9.22
C ILE A 490 -8.23 -25.70 -10.38
N ALA A 491 -9.35 -26.26 -10.83
CA ALA A 491 -10.13 -25.70 -11.93
C ALA A 491 -10.70 -24.31 -11.59
N ARG A 492 -11.14 -24.10 -10.34
CA ARG A 492 -11.61 -22.80 -9.83
C ARG A 492 -10.46 -21.79 -9.71
N TYR A 493 -9.35 -22.21 -9.14
CA TYR A 493 -8.17 -21.39 -8.99
C TYR A 493 -7.61 -20.90 -10.34
N ARG A 494 -7.53 -21.79 -11.33
CA ARG A 494 -7.02 -21.48 -12.67
C ARG A 494 -7.85 -20.47 -13.46
N LYS A 495 -9.10 -20.23 -13.09
CA LYS A 495 -9.90 -19.14 -13.66
C LYS A 495 -9.36 -17.77 -13.20
N ILE A 496 -8.77 -17.70 -12.00
CA ILE A 496 -8.27 -16.46 -11.40
C ILE A 496 -6.77 -16.30 -11.62
N VAL A 497 -6.01 -17.40 -11.54
CA VAL A 497 -4.56 -17.45 -11.81
C VAL A 497 -4.34 -18.48 -12.90
N GLU A 498 -4.26 -18.01 -14.13
CA GLU A 498 -4.36 -18.86 -15.33
C GLU A 498 -3.05 -19.58 -15.66
N PHE A 499 -1.92 -18.88 -15.57
CA PHE A 499 -0.63 -19.35 -16.09
C PHE A 499 0.20 -20.05 -15.00
N HIS A 500 0.66 -21.28 -15.30
CA HIS A 500 1.45 -22.14 -14.39
C HIS A 500 2.67 -22.76 -15.09
N ASP A 501 3.20 -22.11 -16.11
CA ASP A 501 4.27 -22.63 -16.94
C ASP A 501 5.64 -21.96 -16.71
N GLY A 502 5.74 -21.07 -15.69
CA GLY A 502 6.97 -20.35 -15.35
C GLY A 502 7.43 -19.32 -16.40
N ARG A 503 6.53 -18.88 -17.29
CA ARG A 503 6.84 -17.99 -18.41
C ARG A 503 6.10 -16.64 -18.34
N ASN A 504 5.67 -16.25 -17.16
CA ASN A 504 4.92 -15.00 -16.98
C ASN A 504 5.79 -13.77 -17.33
N SER A 505 7.04 -13.74 -16.87
CA SER A 505 7.99 -12.67 -17.19
C SER A 505 8.24 -12.55 -18.70
N GLU A 506 8.32 -13.68 -19.42
CA GLU A 506 8.50 -13.66 -20.88
C GLU A 506 7.31 -13.00 -21.57
N ARG A 507 6.08 -13.32 -21.17
CA ARG A 507 4.86 -12.69 -21.69
C ARG A 507 4.83 -11.19 -21.39
N ILE A 508 5.22 -10.78 -20.17
CA ILE A 508 5.32 -9.37 -19.80
C ILE A 508 6.34 -8.67 -20.69
N ILE A 509 7.52 -9.23 -20.92
CA ILE A 509 8.56 -8.67 -21.81
C ILE A 509 8.02 -8.47 -23.23
N GLN A 510 7.28 -9.45 -23.78
CA GLN A 510 6.68 -9.30 -25.11
C GLN A 510 5.66 -8.16 -25.15
N CYS A 511 4.85 -7.98 -24.11
CA CYS A 511 3.93 -6.85 -23.99
C CYS A 511 4.67 -5.50 -23.91
N LEU A 512 5.77 -5.44 -23.15
CA LEU A 512 6.60 -4.24 -23.01
C LEU A 512 7.24 -3.84 -24.35
N ILE A 513 7.68 -4.82 -25.15
CA ILE A 513 8.23 -4.62 -26.51
C ILE A 513 7.12 -4.10 -27.43
N LYS A 514 5.94 -4.75 -27.42
CA LYS A 514 4.78 -4.36 -28.25
C LYS A 514 4.37 -2.91 -28.01
N ASP A 515 4.40 -2.45 -26.76
CA ASP A 515 4.02 -1.09 -26.39
C ASP A 515 5.18 -0.07 -26.43
N GLY A 516 6.36 -0.48 -26.94
CA GLY A 516 7.51 0.41 -27.14
C GLY A 516 8.20 0.89 -25.86
N LEU A 517 8.01 0.17 -24.73
CA LEU A 517 8.78 0.43 -23.52
C LEU A 517 10.18 -0.17 -23.62
N LEU A 518 10.29 -1.31 -24.29
CA LEU A 518 11.56 -2.00 -24.57
C LEU A 518 11.78 -2.05 -26.09
N SER A 519 13.03 -1.91 -26.49
CA SER A 519 13.44 -2.20 -27.87
C SER A 519 13.52 -3.70 -28.09
N LYS A 520 13.15 -4.18 -29.27
CA LYS A 520 13.36 -5.59 -29.61
C LYS A 520 14.88 -5.86 -29.70
N LYS A 521 15.38 -6.83 -28.96
CA LYS A 521 16.78 -7.29 -28.99
C LYS A 521 16.90 -8.58 -29.76
#